data_683b682d01b8905960bb1fa7e6be5426
#
_entry.id   683b682d01b8905960bb1fa7e6be5426
#
_cell.length_a   1.000
_cell.length_b   1.000
_cell.length_c   1.000
_cell.angle_alpha   90.00
_cell.angle_beta   90.00
_cell.angle_gamma   90.00
#
_symmetry.space_group_name_H-M   'P 1'
#
loop_
_entity.id
_entity.type
_entity.pdbx_description
1 polymer ?
#
loop_
_entity_poly.entity_id
_entity_poly.type
_entity_poly.pdbx_seq_one_letter_code
_entity_poly.pdbx_strand_id
1 'polypeptide(L)'
;MSLLPETFVEHTDSYKWSITKDSYNKRVRVDDFYGDVREVIKAALQKTEEWQCEKLIVKARNEDLSAFIEKGFNLEAMVDKYFSGNTMYFMCMYLSAERRKSD
;
A
#
# COMPACT_ATOMS: atom_id res chain seq x y z
N MET A 1 24.77 5.11 -0.52
CA MET A 1 23.35 4.88 -0.25
C MET A 1 22.59 4.74 -1.55
N SER A 2 21.83 3.67 -1.68
CA SER A 2 21.04 3.46 -2.89
C SER A 2 19.73 4.26 -2.85
N LEU A 3 19.42 4.93 -3.97
CA LEU A 3 18.15 5.62 -4.15
C LEU A 3 17.17 4.79 -4.98
N LEU A 4 17.59 3.58 -5.36
CA LEU A 4 16.73 2.69 -6.13
C LEU A 4 15.65 2.06 -5.23
N PRO A 5 14.45 1.86 -5.75
CA PRO A 5 13.42 1.17 -4.98
C PRO A 5 13.85 -0.24 -4.60
N GLU A 6 13.42 -0.68 -3.43
CA GLU A 6 13.72 -2.02 -2.92
C GLU A 6 12.41 -2.78 -2.74
N THR A 7 12.35 -4.00 -3.27
CA THR A 7 11.15 -4.84 -3.19
C THR A 7 11.38 -6.02 -2.25
N PHE A 8 10.41 -6.25 -1.38
CA PHE A 8 10.42 -7.34 -0.42
C PHE A 8 9.20 -8.22 -0.61
N VAL A 9 9.41 -9.52 -0.65
CA VAL A 9 8.31 -10.49 -0.67
C VAL A 9 8.28 -11.14 0.70
N GLU A 10 7.18 -10.99 1.41
CA GLU A 10 7.04 -11.47 2.78
C GLU A 10 5.71 -12.15 2.97
N HIS A 11 5.63 -13.08 3.92
CA HIS A 11 4.35 -13.66 4.28
C HIS A 11 4.29 -13.92 5.78
N THR A 12 3.07 -13.88 6.29
CA THR A 12 2.74 -14.20 7.67
C THR A 12 1.62 -15.24 7.65
N ASP A 13 1.11 -15.59 8.81
CA ASP A 13 -0.05 -16.48 8.90
C ASP A 13 -1.31 -15.85 8.31
N SER A 14 -1.36 -14.51 8.25
CA SER A 14 -2.54 -13.78 7.81
C SER A 14 -2.51 -13.30 6.36
N TYR A 15 -1.31 -13.08 5.81
CA TYR A 15 -1.20 -12.53 4.45
C TYR A 15 0.17 -12.82 3.83
N LYS A 16 0.21 -12.65 2.52
CA LYS A 16 1.44 -12.65 1.74
C LYS A 16 1.43 -11.40 0.86
N TRP A 17 2.55 -10.71 0.75
CA TRP A 17 2.62 -9.52 -0.09
C TRP A 17 3.97 -9.33 -0.77
N SER A 18 3.94 -8.47 -1.79
CA SER A 18 5.13 -7.91 -2.42
C SER A 18 5.05 -6.40 -2.16
N ILE A 19 6.02 -5.86 -1.45
CA ILE A 19 6.02 -4.46 -1.04
C ILE A 19 7.30 -3.79 -1.49
N THR A 20 7.18 -2.57 -2.02
CA THR A 20 8.31 -1.79 -2.53
C THR A 20 8.50 -0.53 -1.70
N LYS A 21 9.73 -0.34 -1.21
CA LYS A 21 10.14 0.86 -0.51
C LYS A 21 10.84 1.79 -1.50
N ASP A 22 10.27 2.95 -1.73
CA ASP A 22 10.84 3.97 -2.61
C ASP A 22 11.29 5.15 -1.75
N SER A 23 12.53 5.09 -1.28
CA SER A 23 13.07 6.09 -0.36
C SER A 23 13.24 7.45 -1.02
N TYR A 24 13.58 7.47 -2.31
CA TYR A 24 13.78 8.72 -3.05
C TYR A 24 12.49 9.55 -3.10
N ASN A 25 11.38 8.90 -3.42
CA ASN A 25 10.08 9.56 -3.53
C ASN A 25 9.27 9.50 -2.22
N LYS A 26 9.83 8.91 -1.19
CA LYS A 26 9.20 8.73 0.13
C LYS A 26 7.83 8.07 0.05
N ARG A 27 7.76 6.98 -0.70
CA ARG A 27 6.53 6.20 -0.83
C ARG A 27 6.77 4.72 -0.62
N VAL A 28 5.70 4.07 -0.17
CA VAL A 28 5.63 2.61 -0.04
C VAL A 28 4.54 2.15 -0.99
N ARG A 29 4.81 1.10 -1.74
CA ARG A 29 3.83 0.54 -2.67
C ARG A 29 3.66 -0.94 -2.40
N VAL A 30 2.44 -1.37 -2.13
CA VAL A 30 2.10 -2.78 -2.06
C VAL A 30 1.72 -3.20 -3.48
N ASP A 31 2.61 -3.96 -4.12
CA ASP A 31 2.44 -4.35 -5.53
C ASP A 31 1.42 -5.46 -5.71
N ASP A 32 1.32 -6.35 -4.74
CA ASP A 32 0.32 -7.41 -4.73
C ASP A 32 0.20 -7.95 -3.32
N PHE A 33 -0.95 -8.52 -3.00
CA PHE A 33 -1.15 -9.19 -1.72
C PHE A 33 -2.26 -10.23 -1.81
N TYR A 34 -2.19 -11.20 -0.89
CA TYR A 34 -3.19 -12.24 -0.72
C TYR A 34 -3.43 -12.41 0.77
N GLY A 35 -4.66 -12.72 1.15
CA GLY A 35 -5.00 -12.96 2.54
C GLY A 35 -5.92 -11.91 3.13
N ASP A 36 -5.80 -11.70 4.42
CA ASP A 36 -6.69 -10.80 5.16
C ASP A 36 -6.38 -9.34 4.83
N VAL A 37 -7.29 -8.68 4.10
CA VAL A 37 -7.10 -7.30 3.65
C VAL A 37 -6.93 -6.32 4.83
N ARG A 38 -7.63 -6.55 5.93
CA ARG A 38 -7.53 -5.63 7.09
C ARG A 38 -6.16 -5.72 7.75
N GLU A 39 -5.58 -6.92 7.80
CA GLU A 39 -4.23 -7.10 8.32
C GLU A 39 -3.19 -6.50 7.37
N VAL A 40 -3.41 -6.62 6.06
CA VAL A 40 -2.54 -6.00 5.05
C VAL A 40 -2.54 -4.48 5.22
N ILE A 41 -3.71 -3.87 5.36
CA ILE A 41 -3.82 -2.41 5.54
C ILE A 41 -3.05 -1.97 6.78
N LYS A 42 -3.27 -2.64 7.89
CA LYS A 42 -2.61 -2.33 9.16
C LYS A 42 -1.09 -2.43 9.03
N ALA A 43 -0.61 -3.53 8.46
CA ALA A 43 0.82 -3.76 8.29
C ALA A 43 1.45 -2.75 7.32
N ALA A 44 0.75 -2.42 6.23
CA ALA A 44 1.24 -1.46 5.24
C ALA A 44 1.36 -0.05 5.81
N LEU A 45 0.38 0.38 6.61
CA LEU A 45 0.45 1.67 7.30
C LEU A 45 1.60 1.70 8.29
N GLN A 46 1.81 0.61 9.00
CA GLN A 46 2.90 0.47 9.95
C GLN A 46 4.27 0.57 9.26
N LYS A 47 4.43 -0.11 8.13
CA LYS A 47 5.66 -0.06 7.34
C LYS A 47 5.93 1.35 6.78
N THR A 48 4.90 2.02 6.32
CA THR A 48 5.01 3.36 5.77
C THR A 48 5.53 4.32 6.83
N GLU A 49 5.01 4.22 8.03
CA GLU A 49 5.42 5.02 9.16
C GLU A 49 6.84 4.66 9.62
N GLU A 50 7.13 3.38 9.75
CA GLU A 50 8.43 2.86 10.14
C GLU A 50 9.54 3.30 9.20
N TRP A 51 9.26 3.31 7.90
CA TRP A 51 10.22 3.74 6.88
C TRP A 51 10.21 5.25 6.65
N GLN A 52 9.41 5.98 7.43
CA GLN A 52 9.30 7.43 7.34
C GLN A 52 8.93 7.91 5.94
N CYS A 53 8.07 7.16 5.28
CA CYS A 53 7.54 7.53 3.98
C CYS A 53 6.25 8.32 4.15
N GLU A 54 5.93 9.12 3.13
CA GLU A 54 4.82 10.07 3.20
C GLU A 54 3.57 9.60 2.46
N LYS A 55 3.71 8.59 1.63
CA LYS A 55 2.59 8.08 0.85
C LYS A 55 2.62 6.57 0.80
N LEU A 56 1.44 5.97 0.99
CA LEU A 56 1.24 4.54 0.80
C LEU A 56 0.34 4.34 -0.39
N ILE A 57 0.77 3.49 -1.33
CA ILE A 57 0.01 3.11 -2.51
C ILE A 57 -0.23 1.61 -2.45
N VAL A 58 -1.48 1.18 -2.59
CA VAL A 58 -1.79 -0.26 -2.63
C VAL A 58 -2.49 -0.57 -3.94
N LYS A 59 -1.96 -1.55 -4.67
CA LYS A 59 -2.60 -2.06 -5.88
C LYS A 59 -3.65 -3.08 -5.43
N ALA A 60 -4.90 -2.64 -5.42
CA ALA A 60 -6.00 -3.40 -4.84
C ALA A 60 -6.90 -4.02 -5.90
N ARG A 61 -7.58 -5.10 -5.51
CA ARG A 61 -8.60 -5.76 -6.32
C ARG A 61 -9.97 -5.21 -5.96
N ASN A 62 -10.92 -5.37 -6.87
CA ASN A 62 -12.28 -4.86 -6.70
C ASN A 62 -12.92 -5.31 -5.38
N GLU A 63 -12.74 -6.56 -5.01
CA GLU A 63 -13.37 -7.11 -3.80
C GLU A 63 -12.87 -6.49 -2.51
N ASP A 64 -11.72 -5.81 -2.54
CA ASP A 64 -11.11 -5.23 -1.34
C ASP A 64 -11.34 -3.72 -1.20
N LEU A 65 -11.96 -3.09 -2.19
CA LEU A 65 -12.10 -1.63 -2.24
C LEU A 65 -12.78 -1.05 -1.00
N SER A 66 -13.87 -1.68 -0.54
CA SER A 66 -14.60 -1.15 0.59
C SER A 66 -13.75 -1.08 1.86
N ALA A 67 -12.87 -2.06 2.06
CA ALA A 67 -11.99 -2.07 3.22
C ALA A 67 -11.02 -0.89 3.20
N PHE A 68 -10.47 -0.57 2.03
CA PHE A 68 -9.57 0.58 1.87
C PHE A 68 -10.30 1.91 2.06
N ILE A 69 -11.47 2.04 1.45
CA ILE A 69 -12.27 3.26 1.57
C ILE A 69 -12.67 3.50 3.02
N GLU A 70 -13.08 2.45 3.71
CA GLU A 70 -13.45 2.51 5.12
C GLU A 70 -12.31 3.05 6.00
N LYS A 71 -11.07 2.75 5.62
CA LYS A 71 -9.89 3.19 6.35
C LYS A 71 -9.38 4.58 5.91
N GLY A 72 -10.07 5.22 4.98
CA GLY A 72 -9.71 6.57 4.55
C GLY A 72 -8.79 6.64 3.35
N PHE A 73 -8.56 5.53 2.66
CA PHE A 73 -7.79 5.55 1.42
C PHE A 73 -8.60 6.19 0.30
N ASN A 74 -7.90 6.84 -0.61
CA ASN A 74 -8.50 7.45 -1.80
C ASN A 74 -8.14 6.65 -3.05
N LEU A 75 -9.12 6.52 -3.94
CA LEU A 75 -8.88 5.91 -5.25
C LEU A 75 -8.26 6.97 -6.16
N GLU A 76 -7.03 6.73 -6.62
CA GLU A 76 -6.34 7.70 -7.48
C GLU A 76 -6.28 7.30 -8.94
N ALA A 77 -6.30 6.00 -9.24
CA ALA A 77 -6.25 5.53 -10.63
C ALA A 77 -6.71 4.09 -10.73
N MET A 78 -7.02 3.67 -11.96
CA MET A 78 -7.40 2.29 -12.27
C MET A 78 -6.62 1.83 -13.48
N VAL A 79 -6.23 0.56 -13.50
CA VAL A 79 -5.59 -0.07 -14.66
C VAL A 79 -6.40 -1.29 -15.04
N ASP A 80 -7.01 -1.25 -16.22
CA ASP A 80 -7.86 -2.33 -16.70
C ASP A 80 -7.03 -3.57 -17.04
N LYS A 81 -7.61 -4.74 -16.78
CA LYS A 81 -7.01 -6.04 -17.12
C LYS A 81 -5.61 -6.28 -16.52
N TYR A 82 -5.35 -5.69 -15.37
CA TYR A 82 -4.05 -5.81 -14.72
C TYR A 82 -3.86 -7.17 -14.04
N PHE A 83 -4.82 -7.60 -13.23
CA PHE A 83 -4.76 -8.87 -12.50
C PHE A 83 -5.51 -9.95 -13.28
N SER A 84 -4.82 -10.63 -14.22
CA SER A 84 -5.41 -11.72 -14.98
C SER A 84 -6.81 -11.39 -15.53
N GLY A 85 -6.93 -10.23 -16.15
CA GLY A 85 -8.19 -9.77 -16.73
C GLY A 85 -9.05 -8.88 -15.84
N ASN A 86 -8.67 -8.73 -14.57
CA ASN A 86 -9.41 -7.88 -13.63
C ASN A 86 -8.73 -6.52 -13.48
N THR A 87 -9.53 -5.51 -13.15
CA THR A 87 -9.04 -4.16 -12.95
C THR A 87 -8.24 -4.05 -11.65
N MET A 88 -7.15 -3.29 -11.71
CA MET A 88 -6.37 -2.94 -10.54
C MET A 88 -6.69 -1.50 -10.15
N TYR A 89 -6.82 -1.25 -8.85
CA TYR A 89 -7.16 0.06 -8.31
C TYR A 89 -6.00 0.58 -7.45
N PHE A 90 -5.53 1.79 -7.75
CA PHE A 90 -4.52 2.43 -6.90
C PHE A 90 -5.21 3.09 -5.72
N MET A 91 -5.12 2.46 -4.55
CA MET A 91 -5.68 3.00 -3.30
C MET A 91 -4.54 3.65 -2.52
N CYS A 92 -4.68 4.93 -2.22
CA CYS A 92 -3.59 5.72 -1.68
C CYS A 92 -3.94 6.43 -0.36
N MET A 93 -2.94 6.57 0.49
CA MET A 93 -3.05 7.28 1.75
C MET A 93 -1.80 8.14 1.94
N TYR A 94 -1.98 9.39 2.35
CA TYR A 94 -0.88 10.30 2.64
C TYR A 94 -0.63 10.35 4.14
N LEU A 95 0.63 10.16 4.55
CA LEU A 95 1.06 10.19 5.94
C LEU A 95 2.17 11.22 6.11
N SER A 96 1.80 12.50 6.16
CA SER A 96 2.79 13.55 6.35
C SER A 96 3.14 13.70 7.82
N ALA A 97 4.33 14.23 8.09
CA ALA A 97 4.76 14.51 9.46
C ALA A 97 3.80 15.49 10.16
N GLU A 98 3.34 16.49 9.40
CA GLU A 98 2.38 17.47 9.89
C GLU A 98 1.07 16.81 10.29
N ARG A 99 0.58 15.90 9.46
CA ARG A 99 -0.65 15.16 9.74
C ARG A 99 -0.51 14.31 11.00
N ARG A 100 0.65 13.67 11.17
CA ARG A 100 0.91 12.85 12.37
C ARG A 100 0.94 13.70 13.65
N LYS A 101 1.43 14.92 13.56
CA LYS A 101 1.47 15.83 14.73
C LYS A 101 0.09 16.30 15.15
N SER A 102 -0.87 16.29 14.23
CA SER A 102 -2.22 16.74 14.50
C SER A 102 -3.06 15.72 15.27
N ASP A 103 -2.60 14.49 15.27
CA ASP A 103 -3.35 13.37 15.86
C ASP A 103 -3.23 13.28 17.38
#